data_505094c4707a83ef4eecef6b055144d9
#
_entry.id   505094c4707a83ef4eecef6b055144d9
#
_cell.length_a   1.000
_cell.length_b   1.000
_cell.length_c   1.000
_cell.angle_alpha   90.00
_cell.angle_beta   90.00
_cell.angle_gamma   90.00
#
_symmetry.space_group_name_H-M   'P 1'
#
loop_
_entity.id
_entity.type
_entity.pdbx_description
1 polymer ?
#
loop_
_entity_poly.entity_id
_entity_poly.type
_entity_poly.pdbx_seq_one_letter_code
_entity_poly.pdbx_strand_id
1 'polypeptide(L)'
;MRRLPPPAACALAALLLSGCAADYENYPSLARRPAERVTGVAEVAPPTVVPQPPAPPPSADLIARLGQLSDQAQAAHREFASRQARAAQLVAAAGGASVGSENWAQASVALADLESSRSQAMIALADLDELYAAERVAGGDAAAIAATRDRVIGWIGEEDQVLAGLRGRMAS
;
A
#
# COMPACT_ATOMS: atom_id res chain seq x y z
N MET A 1 0.11 -48.11 24.19
CA MET A 1 0.64 -46.78 23.81
C MET A 1 2.01 -46.60 24.48
N ARG A 2 3.08 -46.76 23.73
CA ARG A 2 4.48 -46.73 24.23
C ARG A 2 4.92 -45.26 24.26
N ARG A 3 5.07 -44.66 25.45
CA ARG A 3 5.58 -43.30 25.61
C ARG A 3 7.09 -43.33 25.33
N LEU A 4 7.57 -42.57 24.36
CA LEU A 4 9.00 -42.37 24.11
C LEU A 4 9.61 -41.61 25.31
N PRO A 5 10.81 -41.98 25.77
CA PRO A 5 11.49 -41.30 26.86
C PRO A 5 11.87 -39.85 26.45
N PRO A 6 11.82 -38.88 27.39
CA PRO A 6 12.01 -37.44 27.08
C PRO A 6 13.33 -37.09 26.36
N PRO A 7 14.47 -37.78 26.55
CA PRO A 7 15.69 -37.46 25.78
C PRO A 7 15.61 -37.82 24.29
N ALA A 8 14.81 -38.83 23.93
CA ALA A 8 14.63 -39.22 22.50
C ALA A 8 13.76 -38.24 21.73
N ALA A 9 12.78 -37.60 22.37
CA ALA A 9 11.95 -36.58 21.77
C ALA A 9 12.73 -35.29 21.50
N CYS A 10 13.64 -34.88 22.39
CA CYS A 10 14.49 -33.73 22.19
C CYS A 10 15.52 -33.95 21.06
N ALA A 11 16.07 -35.18 20.92
CA ALA A 11 17.00 -35.51 19.82
C ALA A 11 16.31 -35.48 18.45
N LEU A 12 15.04 -35.93 18.37
CA LEU A 12 14.27 -35.88 17.13
C LEU A 12 13.89 -34.44 16.72
N ALA A 13 13.57 -33.57 17.69
CA ALA A 13 13.30 -32.17 17.46
C ALA A 13 14.54 -31.39 16.97
N ALA A 14 15.73 -31.71 17.49
CA ALA A 14 17.01 -31.12 17.06
C ALA A 14 17.38 -31.48 15.61
N LEU A 15 17.02 -32.67 15.14
CA LEU A 15 17.25 -33.11 13.77
C LEU A 15 16.34 -32.42 12.75
N LEU A 16 15.16 -31.93 13.16
CA LEU A 16 14.26 -31.22 12.29
C LEU A 16 14.63 -29.73 12.11
N LEU A 17 15.43 -29.15 12.97
CA LEU A 17 15.92 -27.78 12.87
C LEU A 17 17.20 -27.61 12.04
N SER A 18 17.91 -28.69 11.73
CA SER A 18 19.14 -28.61 10.93
C SER A 18 18.95 -28.44 9.43
N GLY A 19 17.71 -28.48 8.94
CA GLY A 19 17.38 -28.33 7.51
C GLY A 19 17.46 -26.92 6.94
N CYS A 20 17.68 -25.89 7.76
CA CYS A 20 17.76 -24.50 7.32
C CYS A 20 19.19 -23.93 7.25
N ALA A 21 20.22 -24.76 7.39
CA ALA A 21 21.60 -24.35 7.08
C ALA A 21 21.71 -24.28 5.53
N ALA A 22 21.27 -23.20 4.94
CA ALA A 22 21.49 -22.93 3.53
C ALA A 22 22.98 -22.94 3.24
N ASP A 23 23.38 -23.57 2.14
CA ASP A 23 24.75 -23.61 1.62
C ASP A 23 25.28 -22.20 1.41
N TYR A 24 25.91 -21.61 2.42
CA TYR A 24 26.51 -20.26 2.32
C TYR A 24 27.59 -20.20 1.23
N GLU A 25 28.15 -21.34 0.84
CA GLU A 25 29.20 -21.43 -0.19
C GLU A 25 28.65 -21.19 -1.60
N ASN A 26 27.38 -21.37 -1.84
CA ASN A 26 26.76 -21.18 -3.17
C ASN A 26 26.18 -19.77 -3.41
N TYR A 27 26.21 -18.90 -2.40
CA TYR A 27 25.75 -17.52 -2.59
C TYR A 27 26.91 -16.63 -3.04
N PRO A 28 26.70 -15.75 -4.05
CA PRO A 28 27.69 -14.77 -4.44
C PRO A 28 28.07 -13.91 -3.24
N SER A 29 29.37 -13.81 -2.93
CA SER A 29 29.85 -12.97 -1.83
C SER A 29 29.37 -11.51 -2.02
N LEU A 30 28.73 -10.93 -1.00
CA LEU A 30 28.39 -9.50 -0.94
C LEU A 30 29.61 -8.63 -0.60
N ALA A 31 30.81 -9.22 -0.47
CA ALA A 31 32.03 -8.46 -0.29
C ALA A 31 32.28 -7.59 -1.52
N ARG A 32 32.68 -6.33 -1.31
CA ARG A 32 33.01 -5.41 -2.41
C ARG A 32 34.04 -6.04 -3.34
N ARG A 33 33.69 -6.16 -4.62
CA ARG A 33 34.59 -6.66 -5.65
C ARG A 33 35.74 -5.68 -5.86
N PRO A 34 36.93 -6.14 -6.33
CA PRO A 34 38.04 -5.23 -6.63
C PRO A 34 37.66 -4.07 -7.54
N ALA A 35 36.77 -4.29 -8.51
CA ALA A 35 36.24 -3.25 -9.39
C ALA A 35 35.37 -2.18 -8.67
N GLU A 36 34.78 -2.53 -7.52
CA GLU A 36 33.99 -1.61 -6.71
C GLU A 36 34.84 -0.82 -5.70
N ARG A 37 36.14 -1.15 -5.61
CA ARG A 37 37.14 -0.44 -4.79
C ARG A 37 37.86 0.64 -5.54
N VAL A 38 37.26 1.15 -6.64
CA VAL A 38 37.84 2.26 -7.38
C VAL A 38 37.82 3.49 -6.50
N THR A 39 38.93 3.76 -5.84
CA THR A 39 39.20 4.99 -5.12
C THR A 39 39.74 6.04 -6.10
N GLY A 40 38.95 6.38 -7.08
CA GLY A 40 39.21 7.46 -8.02
C GLY A 40 38.00 8.38 -8.04
N VAL A 41 38.21 9.67 -7.96
CA VAL A 41 37.17 10.63 -8.33
C VAL A 41 37.03 10.52 -9.83
N ALA A 42 36.01 9.76 -10.31
CA ALA A 42 35.64 9.88 -11.69
C ALA A 42 35.18 11.34 -11.89
N GLU A 43 35.91 12.08 -12.69
CA GLU A 43 35.47 13.39 -13.15
C GLU A 43 34.20 13.15 -13.97
N VAL A 44 33.03 13.31 -13.30
CA VAL A 44 31.74 13.20 -13.96
C VAL A 44 31.65 14.43 -14.88
N ALA A 45 31.86 14.23 -16.15
CA ALA A 45 31.57 15.27 -17.12
C ALA A 45 30.14 15.75 -16.88
N PRO A 46 29.90 17.07 -16.81
CA PRO A 46 28.56 17.59 -16.59
C PRO A 46 27.61 16.96 -17.63
N PRO A 47 26.45 16.46 -17.24
CA PRO A 47 25.52 15.83 -18.16
C PRO A 47 25.20 16.83 -19.26
N THR A 48 25.55 16.47 -20.52
CA THR A 48 25.10 17.23 -21.66
C THR A 48 23.59 17.09 -21.72
N VAL A 49 22.88 18.11 -21.26
CA VAL A 49 21.41 18.16 -21.34
C VAL A 49 21.08 18.31 -22.82
N VAL A 50 20.85 17.19 -23.49
CA VAL A 50 20.26 17.21 -24.82
C VAL A 50 18.81 17.61 -24.66
N PRO A 51 18.33 18.73 -25.26
CA PRO A 51 16.92 19.09 -25.16
C PRO A 51 16.07 17.95 -25.69
N GLN A 52 15.31 17.32 -24.81
CA GLN A 52 14.39 16.26 -25.21
C GLN A 52 13.19 16.93 -25.92
N PRO A 53 12.76 16.45 -27.09
CA PRO A 53 11.56 16.98 -27.74
C PRO A 53 10.38 16.91 -26.74
N PRO A 54 9.42 17.86 -26.80
CA PRO A 54 8.22 17.78 -25.98
C PRO A 54 7.53 16.43 -26.16
N ALA A 55 7.11 15.80 -25.07
CA ALA A 55 6.37 14.55 -25.14
C ALA A 55 5.07 14.76 -25.93
N PRO A 56 4.63 13.79 -26.73
CA PRO A 56 3.35 13.86 -27.41
C PRO A 56 2.22 13.95 -26.39
N PRO A 57 1.09 14.63 -26.73
CA PRO A 57 -0.04 14.71 -25.84
C PRO A 57 -0.61 13.30 -25.55
N PRO A 58 -1.25 13.08 -24.36
CA PRO A 58 -1.88 11.82 -24.02
C PRO A 58 -2.90 11.41 -25.08
N SER A 59 -2.99 10.11 -25.36
CA SER A 59 -3.99 9.58 -26.29
C SER A 59 -5.43 9.77 -25.76
N ALA A 60 -6.41 9.83 -26.66
CA ALA A 60 -7.82 9.93 -26.28
C ALA A 60 -8.26 8.77 -25.39
N ASP A 61 -7.77 7.57 -25.67
CA ASP A 61 -8.06 6.36 -24.87
C ASP A 61 -7.51 6.49 -23.45
N LEU A 62 -6.29 7.00 -23.28
CA LEU A 62 -5.71 7.24 -21.97
C LEU A 62 -6.53 8.28 -21.20
N ILE A 63 -6.90 9.38 -21.84
CA ILE A 63 -7.74 10.41 -21.21
C ILE A 63 -9.08 9.82 -20.75
N ALA A 64 -9.73 9.01 -21.58
CA ALA A 64 -11.00 8.35 -21.24
C ALA A 64 -10.81 7.38 -20.05
N ARG A 65 -9.73 6.61 -20.02
CA ARG A 65 -9.42 5.69 -18.92
C ARG A 65 -9.14 6.44 -17.61
N LEU A 66 -8.38 7.53 -17.65
CA LEU A 66 -8.12 8.37 -16.48
C LEU A 66 -9.42 8.99 -15.94
N GLY A 67 -10.30 9.45 -16.82
CA GLY A 67 -11.64 9.93 -16.46
C GLY A 67 -12.43 8.86 -15.71
N GLN A 68 -12.52 7.65 -16.27
CA GLN A 68 -13.23 6.53 -15.67
C GLN A 68 -12.71 6.17 -14.28
N LEU A 69 -11.39 6.08 -14.10
CA LEU A 69 -10.77 5.76 -12.81
C LEU A 69 -10.95 6.88 -11.78
N SER A 70 -10.86 8.13 -12.22
CA SER A 70 -11.15 9.29 -11.38
C SER A 70 -12.60 9.29 -10.91
N ASP A 71 -13.56 9.01 -11.79
CA ASP A 71 -14.99 8.96 -11.47
C ASP A 71 -15.31 7.82 -10.50
N GLN A 72 -14.67 6.66 -10.67
CA GLN A 72 -14.78 5.52 -9.77
C GLN A 72 -14.28 5.87 -8.35
N ALA A 73 -13.08 6.43 -8.24
CA ALA A 73 -12.53 6.86 -6.95
C ALA A 73 -13.39 7.95 -6.30
N GLN A 74 -13.86 8.92 -7.09
CA GLN A 74 -14.73 9.99 -6.58
C GLN A 74 -16.09 9.46 -6.11
N ALA A 75 -16.65 8.45 -6.77
CA ALA A 75 -17.89 7.80 -6.32
C ALA A 75 -17.69 7.12 -4.97
N ALA A 76 -16.58 6.40 -4.78
CA ALA A 76 -16.21 5.77 -3.51
C ALA A 76 -16.02 6.81 -2.40
N HIS A 77 -15.32 7.91 -2.69
CA HIS A 77 -15.13 9.02 -1.76
C HIS A 77 -16.46 9.69 -1.34
N ARG A 78 -17.38 9.92 -2.28
CA ARG A 78 -18.71 10.43 -1.95
C ARG A 78 -19.50 9.47 -1.06
N GLU A 79 -19.39 8.17 -1.31
CA GLU A 79 -20.04 7.15 -0.49
C GLU A 79 -19.46 7.13 0.94
N PHE A 80 -18.14 7.23 1.07
CA PHE A 80 -17.47 7.39 2.36
C PHE A 80 -18.00 8.63 3.10
N ALA A 81 -18.00 9.79 2.45
CA ALA A 81 -18.45 11.05 3.04
C ALA A 81 -19.91 10.99 3.48
N SER A 82 -20.77 10.32 2.70
CA SER A 82 -22.21 10.17 3.04
C SER A 82 -22.44 9.37 4.32
N ARG A 83 -21.59 8.41 4.63
CA ARG A 83 -21.67 7.52 5.80
C ARG A 83 -20.95 8.05 7.03
N GLN A 84 -20.02 8.98 6.85
CA GLN A 84 -19.12 9.46 7.91
C GLN A 84 -19.87 10.00 9.14
N ALA A 85 -20.90 10.83 8.94
CA ALA A 85 -21.66 11.43 10.05
C ALA A 85 -22.35 10.37 10.88
N ARG A 86 -22.95 9.35 10.24
CA ARG A 86 -23.60 8.24 10.94
C ARG A 86 -22.60 7.39 11.72
N ALA A 87 -21.46 7.06 11.13
CA ALA A 87 -20.39 6.33 11.81
C ALA A 87 -19.87 7.09 13.03
N ALA A 88 -19.68 8.42 12.92
CA ALA A 88 -19.26 9.25 14.04
C ALA A 88 -20.26 9.25 15.20
N GLN A 89 -21.56 9.26 14.92
CA GLN A 89 -22.61 9.14 15.95
C GLN A 89 -22.59 7.80 16.65
N LEU A 90 -22.45 6.69 15.90
CA LEU A 90 -22.42 5.35 16.47
C LEU A 90 -21.15 5.12 17.30
N VAL A 91 -19.99 5.61 16.84
CA VAL A 91 -18.75 5.58 17.61
C VAL A 91 -18.88 6.39 18.89
N ALA A 92 -19.51 7.57 18.87
CA ALA A 92 -19.75 8.36 20.08
C ALA A 92 -20.68 7.64 21.06
N ALA A 93 -21.73 6.95 20.57
CA ALA A 93 -22.63 6.15 21.40
C ALA A 93 -21.98 4.88 21.99
N ALA A 94 -20.89 4.42 21.39
CA ALA A 94 -20.09 3.28 21.86
C ALA A 94 -19.00 3.68 22.87
N GLY A 95 -18.78 4.98 23.12
CA GLY A 95 -17.78 5.46 24.08
C GLY A 95 -18.00 4.85 25.48
N GLY A 96 -16.98 4.17 26.02
CA GLY A 96 -17.07 3.44 27.30
C GLY A 96 -17.92 2.17 27.29
N ALA A 97 -18.45 1.75 26.13
CA ALA A 97 -19.21 0.51 26.02
C ALA A 97 -18.29 -0.71 26.05
N SER A 98 -18.74 -1.79 26.70
CA SER A 98 -18.00 -3.05 26.72
C SER A 98 -17.87 -3.63 25.29
N VAL A 99 -16.73 -4.21 24.99
CA VAL A 99 -16.49 -4.98 23.75
C VAL A 99 -17.57 -6.07 23.64
N GLY A 100 -18.20 -6.18 22.49
CA GLY A 100 -19.29 -7.13 22.24
C GLY A 100 -20.69 -6.62 22.65
N SER A 101 -20.82 -5.43 23.25
CA SER A 101 -22.13 -4.80 23.45
C SER A 101 -22.75 -4.38 22.10
N GLU A 102 -24.06 -4.15 22.12
CA GLU A 102 -24.77 -3.74 20.91
C GLU A 102 -24.22 -2.44 20.31
N ASN A 103 -23.98 -1.42 21.15
CA ASN A 103 -23.42 -0.14 20.68
C ASN A 103 -22.03 -0.33 20.09
N TRP A 104 -21.18 -1.15 20.71
CA TRP A 104 -19.86 -1.47 20.19
C TRP A 104 -19.95 -2.19 18.83
N ALA A 105 -20.86 -3.15 18.70
CA ALA A 105 -21.07 -3.88 17.45
C ALA A 105 -21.57 -2.96 16.32
N GLN A 106 -22.54 -2.08 16.61
CA GLN A 106 -23.05 -1.13 15.64
C GLN A 106 -21.95 -0.15 15.16
N ALA A 107 -21.12 0.35 16.07
CA ALA A 107 -20.00 1.22 15.72
C ALA A 107 -18.95 0.48 14.88
N SER A 108 -18.66 -0.78 15.22
CA SER A 108 -17.72 -1.62 14.45
C SER A 108 -18.18 -1.86 13.02
N VAL A 109 -19.48 -2.14 12.83
CA VAL A 109 -20.07 -2.29 11.47
C VAL A 109 -19.97 -0.98 10.70
N ALA A 110 -20.30 0.15 11.31
CA ALA A 110 -20.22 1.44 10.65
C ALA A 110 -18.79 1.83 10.24
N LEU A 111 -17.78 1.46 11.05
CA LEU A 111 -16.37 1.62 10.67
C LEU A 111 -15.99 0.71 9.49
N ALA A 112 -16.42 -0.54 9.50
CA ALA A 112 -16.18 -1.48 8.40
C ALA A 112 -16.82 -0.99 7.08
N ASP A 113 -17.99 -0.36 7.13
CA ASP A 113 -18.63 0.24 5.97
C ASP A 113 -17.80 1.40 5.38
N LEU A 114 -17.21 2.25 6.23
CA LEU A 114 -16.28 3.30 5.79
C LEU A 114 -15.01 2.70 5.18
N GLU A 115 -14.42 1.69 5.81
CA GLU A 115 -13.25 0.98 5.30
C GLU A 115 -13.52 0.33 3.95
N SER A 116 -14.72 -0.21 3.75
CA SER A 116 -15.15 -0.77 2.47
C SER A 116 -15.19 0.30 1.37
N SER A 117 -15.77 1.48 1.65
CA SER A 117 -15.80 2.60 0.70
C SER A 117 -14.39 3.07 0.34
N ARG A 118 -13.51 3.23 1.34
CA ARG A 118 -12.09 3.55 1.11
C ARG A 118 -11.39 2.51 0.24
N SER A 119 -11.67 1.24 0.48
CA SER A 119 -11.07 0.14 -0.31
C SER A 119 -11.45 0.22 -1.79
N GLN A 120 -12.65 0.70 -2.13
CA GLN A 120 -13.04 0.92 -3.52
C GLN A 120 -12.22 2.05 -4.18
N ALA A 121 -11.90 3.12 -3.46
CA ALA A 121 -11.00 4.17 -3.95
C ALA A 121 -9.56 3.63 -4.17
N MET A 122 -9.09 2.74 -3.29
CA MET A 122 -7.78 2.10 -3.41
C MET A 122 -7.67 1.19 -4.65
N ILE A 123 -8.76 0.56 -5.09
CA ILE A 123 -8.77 -0.24 -6.33
C ILE A 123 -8.51 0.68 -7.53
N ALA A 124 -9.19 1.83 -7.61
CA ALA A 124 -8.93 2.79 -8.68
C ALA A 124 -7.51 3.36 -8.63
N LEU A 125 -6.95 3.57 -7.44
CA LEU A 125 -5.55 4.00 -7.28
C LEU A 125 -4.58 2.93 -7.78
N ALA A 126 -4.82 1.65 -7.49
CA ALA A 126 -3.98 0.55 -7.97
C ALA A 126 -3.93 0.48 -9.50
N ASP A 127 -5.06 0.65 -10.17
CA ASP A 127 -5.13 0.72 -11.64
C ASP A 127 -4.35 1.94 -12.19
N LEU A 128 -4.43 3.10 -11.50
CA LEU A 128 -3.66 4.29 -11.85
C LEU A 128 -2.15 4.08 -11.64
N ASP A 129 -1.75 3.35 -10.59
CA ASP A 129 -0.36 3.00 -10.33
C ASP A 129 0.21 2.09 -11.42
N GLU A 130 -0.58 1.12 -11.89
CA GLU A 130 -0.21 0.24 -13.01
C GLU A 130 0.01 1.05 -14.29
N LEU A 131 -0.94 1.93 -14.64
CA LEU A 131 -0.78 2.82 -15.80
C LEU A 131 0.44 3.73 -15.69
N TYR A 132 0.67 4.30 -14.50
CA TYR A 132 1.84 5.14 -14.24
C TYR A 132 3.15 4.38 -14.43
N ALA A 133 3.24 3.18 -13.85
CA ALA A 133 4.44 2.34 -13.96
C ALA A 133 4.70 1.94 -15.42
N ALA A 134 3.66 1.53 -16.16
CA ALA A 134 3.76 1.16 -17.57
C ALA A 134 4.29 2.33 -18.42
N GLU A 135 3.72 3.53 -18.25
CA GLU A 135 4.13 4.73 -18.99
C GLU A 135 5.58 5.12 -18.67
N ARG A 136 5.98 5.04 -17.40
CA ARG A 136 7.37 5.31 -16.98
C ARG A 136 8.37 4.33 -17.56
N VAL A 137 8.01 3.04 -17.64
CA VAL A 137 8.86 2.00 -18.25
C VAL A 137 8.98 2.21 -19.75
N ALA A 138 7.90 2.64 -20.41
CA ALA A 138 7.92 2.96 -21.84
C ALA A 138 8.68 4.26 -22.18
N GLY A 139 9.09 5.04 -21.17
CA GLY A 139 9.76 6.34 -21.37
C GLY A 139 8.81 7.45 -21.82
N GLY A 140 7.49 7.26 -21.64
CA GLY A 140 6.47 8.22 -22.00
C GLY A 140 6.22 9.31 -20.95
N ASP A 141 5.30 10.23 -21.27
CA ASP A 141 4.90 11.31 -20.37
C ASP A 141 3.77 10.85 -19.43
N ALA A 142 4.10 10.54 -18.19
CA ALA A 142 3.18 10.12 -17.15
C ALA A 142 2.52 11.29 -16.39
N ALA A 143 2.68 12.55 -16.82
CA ALA A 143 2.21 13.72 -16.05
C ALA A 143 0.69 13.71 -15.82
N ALA A 144 -0.10 13.39 -16.84
CA ALA A 144 -1.57 13.30 -16.71
C ALA A 144 -2.02 12.20 -15.76
N ILE A 145 -1.32 11.05 -15.78
CA ILE A 145 -1.56 9.94 -14.87
C ILE A 145 -1.19 10.35 -13.45
N ALA A 146 -0.02 10.96 -13.24
CA ALA A 146 0.44 11.45 -11.94
C ALA A 146 -0.57 12.42 -11.32
N ALA A 147 -1.06 13.41 -12.08
CA ALA A 147 -2.04 14.38 -11.59
C ALA A 147 -3.37 13.72 -11.15
N THR A 148 -3.80 12.66 -11.85
CA THR A 148 -5.02 11.91 -11.46
C THR A 148 -4.76 11.08 -10.21
N ARG A 149 -3.60 10.41 -10.10
CA ARG A 149 -3.18 9.68 -8.90
C ARG A 149 -3.13 10.56 -7.67
N ASP A 150 -2.49 11.73 -7.78
CA ASP A 150 -2.32 12.67 -6.66
C ASP A 150 -3.67 13.12 -6.10
N ARG A 151 -4.66 13.33 -6.97
CA ARG A 151 -6.03 13.65 -6.56
C ARG A 151 -6.67 12.51 -5.77
N VAL A 152 -6.56 11.27 -6.24
CA VAL A 152 -7.11 10.10 -5.56
C VAL A 152 -6.39 9.85 -4.23
N ILE A 153 -5.07 9.99 -4.19
CA ILE A 153 -4.26 9.92 -2.97
C ILE A 153 -4.73 10.96 -1.94
N GLY A 154 -5.06 12.17 -2.39
CA GLY A 154 -5.62 13.22 -1.53
C GLY A 154 -6.91 12.77 -0.84
N TRP A 155 -7.88 12.23 -1.60
CA TRP A 155 -9.14 11.73 -1.02
C TRP A 155 -8.92 10.57 -0.03
N ILE A 156 -8.07 9.61 -0.39
CA ILE A 156 -7.73 8.50 0.51
C ILE A 156 -7.06 9.00 1.79
N GLY A 157 -6.21 10.01 1.70
CA GLY A 157 -5.58 10.64 2.86
C GLY A 157 -6.59 11.29 3.81
N GLU A 158 -7.61 11.95 3.28
CA GLU A 158 -8.72 12.51 4.08
C GLU A 158 -9.52 11.39 4.79
N GLU A 159 -9.84 10.32 4.06
CA GLU A 159 -10.54 9.14 4.60
C GLU A 159 -9.74 8.45 5.71
N ASP A 160 -8.43 8.31 5.53
CA ASP A 160 -7.53 7.74 6.54
C ASP A 160 -7.50 8.54 7.84
N GLN A 161 -7.50 9.87 7.75
CA GLN A 161 -7.55 10.74 8.93
C GLN A 161 -8.88 10.56 9.69
N VAL A 162 -9.99 10.47 8.98
CA VAL A 162 -11.31 10.24 9.58
C VAL A 162 -11.33 8.87 10.29
N LEU A 163 -10.91 7.81 9.60
CA LEU A 163 -10.87 6.45 10.16
C LEU A 163 -9.96 6.37 11.38
N ALA A 164 -8.78 6.98 11.34
CA ALA A 164 -7.87 7.02 12.48
C ALA A 164 -8.51 7.71 13.69
N GLY A 165 -9.19 8.84 13.47
CA GLY A 165 -9.90 9.57 14.53
C GLY A 165 -11.08 8.77 15.12
N LEU A 166 -11.83 8.04 14.30
CA LEU A 166 -12.96 7.22 14.74
C LEU A 166 -12.48 6.00 15.53
N ARG A 167 -11.45 5.29 15.03
CA ARG A 167 -10.83 4.15 15.74
C ARG A 167 -10.24 4.55 17.08
N GLY A 168 -9.57 5.71 17.16
CA GLY A 168 -9.03 6.23 18.41
C GLY A 168 -10.11 6.45 19.47
N ARG A 169 -11.28 6.92 19.08
CA ARG A 169 -12.44 7.10 20.00
C ARG A 169 -13.11 5.80 20.42
N MET A 170 -13.02 4.74 19.60
CA MET A 170 -13.52 3.42 20.03
C MET A 170 -12.60 2.71 21.00
N ALA A 171 -11.31 3.06 21.02
CA ALA A 171 -10.29 2.45 21.87
C ALA A 171 -10.17 3.15 23.24
N SER A 172 -10.79 4.32 23.43
CA SER A 172 -10.75 5.10 24.68
C SER A 172 -11.92 4.81 25.59
#